data_426969c100c1fa51d513c687d06cbc60
#
_entry.id   426969c100c1fa51d513c687d06cbc60
#
_cell.length_a   1.000
_cell.length_b   1.000
_cell.length_c   1.000
_cell.angle_alpha   90.00
_cell.angle_beta   90.00
_cell.angle_gamma   90.00
#
_symmetry.space_group_name_H-M   'P 1'
#
loop_
_entity.id
_entity.type
_entity.pdbx_description
1 polymer ?
#
loop_
_entity_poly.entity_id
_entity_poly.type
_entity_poly.pdbx_seq_one_letter_code
_entity_poly.pdbx_strand_id
1 'polypeptide(L)'
;MTAQLITTDLCAEAVVGFADLLKGRASGTLNDDYFARDWSPLWDELVRDGWTVIADPPDSEFSLYDLTAFAQVWARYLVPLPFIATLTVRRALDAEPGPEARLSYVLAEHGAALALQADQVLTGDRLIEAPAPEGTDDWSASAPLALLPAGTSPAPAAVRADGAILATAEAVGAATATLERAVAYAKVREQFGQPIGAFQAIKHRLANMHCSAELAASALAWACSEPDQADRALRAALEHCLLVAEQSVQVHGGIGYTWEADPHRFYRHIMSMRRIVLAAVGERQ
;
A
#
# COMPACT_ATOMS: atom_id res chain seq x y z
N MET A 1 24.31 -14.54 -9.68
CA MET A 1 24.66 -14.29 -8.26
C MET A 1 23.45 -13.59 -7.66
N THR A 2 22.56 -14.32 -7.00
CA THR A 2 21.34 -13.79 -6.39
C THR A 2 21.77 -12.85 -5.27
N ALA A 3 21.56 -11.54 -5.43
CA ALA A 3 21.76 -10.61 -4.34
C ALA A 3 20.79 -11.03 -3.22
N GLN A 4 21.33 -11.41 -2.08
CA GLN A 4 20.52 -11.73 -0.92
C GLN A 4 19.93 -10.42 -0.45
N LEU A 5 18.62 -10.24 -0.61
CA LEU A 5 17.89 -9.07 -0.12
C LEU A 5 17.85 -9.18 1.41
N ILE A 6 18.78 -8.52 2.04
CA ILE A 6 18.85 -8.40 3.50
C ILE A 6 18.49 -6.95 3.81
N THR A 7 17.42 -6.76 4.55
CA THR A 7 17.10 -5.46 5.17
C THR A 7 18.27 -5.06 6.07
N THR A 8 18.75 -3.85 5.95
CA THR A 8 19.84 -3.35 6.80
C THR A 8 19.37 -3.26 8.26
N ASP A 9 20.29 -3.37 9.23
CA ASP A 9 19.95 -3.18 10.66
C ASP A 9 19.32 -1.79 10.88
N LEU A 10 19.81 -0.77 10.20
CA LEU A 10 19.26 0.58 10.21
C LEU A 10 17.80 0.59 9.74
N CYS A 11 17.49 -0.09 8.63
CA CYS A 11 16.11 -0.16 8.13
C CYS A 11 15.22 -0.88 9.13
N ALA A 12 15.68 -1.98 9.74
CA ALA A 12 14.89 -2.72 10.72
C ALA A 12 14.53 -1.84 11.94
N GLU A 13 15.48 -1.07 12.47
CA GLU A 13 15.25 -0.14 13.58
C GLU A 13 14.30 1.01 13.16
N ALA A 14 14.51 1.60 11.98
CA ALA A 14 13.67 2.66 11.47
C ALA A 14 12.21 2.20 11.26
N VAL A 15 12.01 1.01 10.71
CA VAL A 15 10.67 0.41 10.51
C VAL A 15 9.95 0.19 11.85
N VAL A 16 10.65 -0.20 12.91
CA VAL A 16 10.05 -0.33 14.25
C VAL A 16 9.59 1.04 14.76
N GLY A 17 10.44 2.07 14.67
CA GLY A 17 10.06 3.44 15.08
C GLY A 17 8.86 3.98 14.29
N PHE A 18 8.85 3.74 12.97
CA PHE A 18 7.74 4.11 12.10
C PHE A 18 6.44 3.36 12.45
N ALA A 19 6.53 2.08 12.75
CA ALA A 19 5.38 1.29 13.17
C ALA A 19 4.80 1.77 14.51
N ASP A 20 5.65 2.14 15.47
CA ASP A 20 5.21 2.68 16.76
C ASP A 20 4.54 4.05 16.60
N LEU A 21 5.05 4.94 15.73
CA LEU A 21 4.40 6.20 15.38
C LEU A 21 2.99 5.94 14.83
N LEU A 22 2.84 5.09 13.83
CA LEU A 22 1.54 4.79 13.22
C LEU A 22 0.59 4.11 14.22
N LYS A 23 1.08 3.22 15.06
CA LYS A 23 0.29 2.60 16.11
C LYS A 23 -0.26 3.66 17.08
N GLY A 24 0.53 4.66 17.41
CA GLY A 24 0.09 5.75 18.29
C GLY A 24 -0.90 6.72 17.63
N ARG A 25 -0.80 6.94 16.33
CA ARG A 25 -1.54 7.99 15.61
C ARG A 25 -2.65 7.48 14.71
N ALA A 26 -2.51 6.29 14.15
CA ALA A 26 -3.40 5.73 13.14
C ALA A 26 -4.16 4.48 13.60
N SER A 27 -4.08 4.09 14.87
CA SER A 27 -4.89 3.00 15.39
C SER A 27 -6.36 3.40 15.52
N GLY A 28 -7.25 2.44 15.27
CA GLY A 28 -8.70 2.64 15.41
C GLY A 28 -9.50 1.68 14.56
N THR A 29 -10.82 1.80 14.67
CA THR A 29 -11.76 1.11 13.77
C THR A 29 -11.77 1.83 12.44
N LEU A 30 -11.59 1.09 11.35
CA LEU A 30 -11.57 1.64 9.99
C LEU A 30 -13.00 1.91 9.48
N ASN A 31 -13.69 2.86 10.12
CA ASN A 31 -15.02 3.32 9.74
C ASN A 31 -14.94 4.63 8.92
N ASP A 32 -16.10 5.20 8.58
CA ASP A 32 -16.13 6.42 7.79
C ASP A 32 -15.55 7.61 8.55
N ASP A 33 -15.72 7.70 9.87
CA ASP A 33 -15.11 8.75 10.71
C ASP A 33 -13.57 8.66 10.69
N TYR A 34 -13.02 7.44 10.62
CA TYR A 34 -11.58 7.24 10.49
C TYR A 34 -11.05 7.87 9.19
N PHE A 35 -11.72 7.64 8.06
CA PHE A 35 -11.27 8.18 6.77
C PHE A 35 -11.61 9.66 6.59
N ALA A 36 -12.64 10.18 7.26
CA ALA A 36 -13.04 11.58 7.21
C ALA A 36 -12.27 12.50 8.16
N ARG A 37 -11.51 11.94 9.11
CA ARG A 37 -10.77 12.78 10.07
C ARG A 37 -9.68 13.59 9.40
N ASP A 38 -9.28 14.69 10.02
CA ASP A 38 -8.11 15.48 9.61
C ASP A 38 -6.82 14.69 9.89
N TRP A 39 -6.10 14.37 8.84
CA TRP A 39 -4.82 13.67 8.88
C TRP A 39 -3.60 14.59 8.79
N SER A 40 -3.79 15.91 8.66
CA SER A 40 -2.69 16.88 8.60
C SER A 40 -1.75 16.80 9.82
N PRO A 41 -2.22 16.58 11.06
CA PRO A 41 -1.31 16.44 12.19
C PRO A 41 -0.35 15.24 12.07
N LEU A 42 -0.79 14.14 11.46
CA LEU A 42 0.11 13.02 11.20
C LEU A 42 1.12 13.38 10.11
N TRP A 43 0.69 14.08 9.04
CA TRP A 43 1.62 14.55 8.02
C TRP A 43 2.69 15.47 8.57
N ASP A 44 2.31 16.44 9.41
CA ASP A 44 3.24 17.37 10.06
C ASP A 44 4.26 16.64 10.96
N GLU A 45 3.85 15.54 11.60
CA GLU A 45 4.73 14.69 12.39
C GLU A 45 5.70 13.89 11.50
N LEU A 46 5.21 13.34 10.38
CA LEU A 46 6.06 12.67 9.39
C LEU A 46 7.13 13.60 8.81
N VAL A 47 6.76 14.85 8.52
CA VAL A 47 7.69 15.90 8.06
C VAL A 47 8.72 16.23 9.13
N ARG A 48 8.27 16.50 10.34
CA ARG A 48 9.13 16.90 11.47
C ARG A 48 10.18 15.83 11.80
N ASP A 49 9.78 14.57 11.73
CA ASP A 49 10.62 13.42 12.06
C ASP A 49 11.44 12.90 10.86
N GLY A 50 11.32 13.57 9.70
CA GLY A 50 12.11 13.29 8.50
C GLY A 50 11.64 12.08 7.68
N TRP A 51 10.47 11.49 7.99
CA TRP A 51 9.98 10.32 7.27
C TRP A 51 9.63 10.60 5.82
N THR A 52 9.22 11.82 5.48
CA THR A 52 8.83 12.20 4.12
C THR A 52 10.00 12.28 3.15
N VAL A 53 11.23 12.37 3.64
CA VAL A 53 12.46 12.55 2.84
C VAL A 53 13.41 11.35 2.88
N ILE A 54 13.01 10.24 3.48
CA ILE A 54 13.86 9.03 3.60
C ILE A 54 14.26 8.42 2.25
N ALA A 55 13.57 8.78 1.18
CA ALA A 55 13.83 8.29 -0.18
C ALA A 55 14.65 9.27 -1.05
N ASP A 56 15.03 10.44 -0.53
CA ASP A 56 15.66 11.50 -1.32
C ASP A 56 17.10 11.14 -1.71
N PRO A 57 17.44 11.14 -3.03
CA PRO A 57 18.82 10.99 -3.49
C PRO A 57 19.63 12.29 -3.25
N PRO A 58 20.96 12.24 -3.16
CA PRO A 58 21.80 11.04 -3.13
C PRO A 58 21.97 10.45 -1.72
N ASP A 59 21.41 11.07 -0.69
CA ASP A 59 21.71 10.79 0.72
C ASP A 59 20.84 9.68 1.33
N SER A 60 19.90 9.12 0.56
CA SER A 60 19.05 8.03 1.05
C SER A 60 19.88 6.79 1.35
N GLU A 61 19.86 6.37 2.61
CA GLU A 61 20.46 5.10 3.07
C GLU A 61 19.53 3.90 2.80
N PHE A 62 18.28 4.15 2.31
CA PHE A 62 17.26 3.13 2.07
C PHE A 62 17.18 2.76 0.59
N SER A 63 17.37 1.47 0.30
CA SER A 63 17.13 0.91 -1.03
C SER A 63 15.61 0.86 -1.33
N LEU A 64 15.27 0.63 -2.60
CA LEU A 64 13.85 0.38 -2.96
C LEU A 64 13.26 -0.79 -2.18
N TYR A 65 14.05 -1.83 -1.91
CA TYR A 65 13.63 -2.97 -1.09
C TYR A 65 13.34 -2.56 0.36
N ASP A 66 14.18 -1.72 0.96
CA ASP A 66 13.95 -1.20 2.31
C ASP A 66 12.64 -0.39 2.38
N LEU A 67 12.37 0.43 1.37
CA LEU A 67 11.12 1.21 1.28
C LEU A 67 9.87 0.32 1.22
N THR A 68 9.98 -0.94 0.72
CA THR A 68 8.84 -1.87 0.76
C THR A 68 8.40 -2.21 2.19
N ALA A 69 9.32 -2.21 3.16
CA ALA A 69 8.96 -2.47 4.56
C ALA A 69 8.12 -1.32 5.15
N PHE A 70 8.44 -0.07 4.82
CA PHE A 70 7.62 1.09 5.22
C PHE A 70 6.25 1.06 4.56
N ALA A 71 6.16 0.69 3.27
CA ALA A 71 4.90 0.55 2.56
C ALA A 71 4.01 -0.54 3.17
N GLN A 72 4.57 -1.68 3.56
CA GLN A 72 3.84 -2.73 4.24
C GLN A 72 3.31 -2.28 5.61
N VAL A 73 4.10 -1.56 6.40
CA VAL A 73 3.67 -1.01 7.69
C VAL A 73 2.57 0.04 7.49
N TRP A 74 2.72 0.95 6.51
CA TRP A 74 1.73 1.96 6.19
C TRP A 74 0.35 1.38 5.88
N ALA A 75 0.31 0.37 5.02
CA ALA A 75 -0.93 -0.27 4.57
C ALA A 75 -1.68 -1.04 5.67
N ARG A 76 -1.07 -1.34 6.81
CA ARG A 76 -1.75 -1.95 7.97
C ARG A 76 -2.80 -1.03 8.58
N TYR A 77 -2.64 0.28 8.40
CA TYR A 77 -3.51 1.31 8.97
C TYR A 77 -4.44 1.95 7.94
N LEU A 78 -4.23 1.73 6.65
CA LEU A 78 -5.03 2.31 5.57
C LEU A 78 -5.18 3.83 5.66
N VAL A 79 -4.13 4.55 6.08
CA VAL A 79 -4.16 6.01 6.19
C VAL A 79 -4.34 6.65 4.82
N PRO A 80 -5.31 7.56 4.64
CA PRO A 80 -5.61 8.16 3.33
C PRO A 80 -4.69 9.36 3.02
N LEU A 81 -3.38 9.21 3.14
CA LEU A 81 -2.37 10.21 2.79
C LEU A 81 -1.42 9.65 1.71
N PRO A 82 -0.86 10.48 0.83
CA PRO A 82 -0.02 10.03 -0.28
C PRO A 82 1.44 9.74 0.14
N PHE A 83 1.67 9.16 1.32
CA PHE A 83 3.01 8.95 1.85
C PHE A 83 3.86 8.08 0.92
N ILE A 84 3.37 6.93 0.50
CA ILE A 84 4.12 6.01 -0.37
C ILE A 84 4.30 6.60 -1.79
N ALA A 85 3.28 7.29 -2.31
CA ALA A 85 3.42 8.01 -3.58
C ALA A 85 4.48 9.12 -3.49
N THR A 86 4.53 9.84 -2.35
CA THR A 86 5.56 10.86 -2.08
C THR A 86 6.96 10.24 -2.10
N LEU A 87 7.19 9.14 -1.40
CA LEU A 87 8.48 8.43 -1.42
C LEU A 87 8.85 7.96 -2.84
N THR A 88 7.87 7.46 -3.61
CA THR A 88 8.07 7.04 -5.00
C THR A 88 8.59 8.18 -5.88
N VAL A 89 7.95 9.35 -5.78
CA VAL A 89 8.32 10.53 -6.59
C VAL A 89 9.67 11.10 -6.15
N ARG A 90 9.88 11.26 -4.84
CA ARG A 90 11.13 11.79 -4.27
C ARG A 90 12.35 10.99 -4.68
N ARG A 91 12.23 9.67 -4.70
CA ARG A 91 13.31 8.77 -5.12
C ARG A 91 13.83 9.05 -6.55
N ALA A 92 13.00 9.64 -7.40
CA ALA A 92 13.31 9.87 -8.81
C ALA A 92 13.62 11.34 -9.15
N LEU A 93 13.49 12.25 -8.19
CA LEU A 93 13.71 13.68 -8.43
C LEU A 93 15.14 14.08 -8.08
N ASP A 94 15.80 14.79 -9.02
CA ASP A 94 17.08 15.46 -8.76
C ASP A 94 16.90 16.82 -8.07
N ALA A 95 15.68 17.38 -8.10
CA ALA A 95 15.34 18.66 -7.49
C ALA A 95 14.38 18.45 -6.31
N GLU A 96 14.73 18.98 -5.17
CA GLU A 96 14.01 18.81 -3.91
C GLU A 96 12.74 19.69 -3.87
N PRO A 97 11.52 19.11 -3.92
CA PRO A 97 10.37 19.77 -3.32
C PRO A 97 10.57 19.83 -1.80
N GLY A 98 10.02 20.86 -1.13
CA GLY A 98 10.11 20.96 0.34
C GLY A 98 9.63 19.66 1.03
N PRO A 99 10.15 19.36 2.24
CA PRO A 99 9.83 18.13 2.95
C PRO A 99 8.32 17.99 3.27
N GLU A 100 7.60 19.11 3.33
CA GLU A 100 6.15 19.18 3.56
C GLU A 100 5.31 18.79 2.34
N ALA A 101 5.88 18.80 1.14
CA ALA A 101 5.15 18.56 -0.09
C ALA A 101 4.60 17.13 -0.17
N ARG A 102 3.29 17.03 -0.41
CA ARG A 102 2.58 15.79 -0.71
C ARG A 102 2.64 15.55 -2.20
N LEU A 103 3.31 14.47 -2.60
CA LEU A 103 3.58 14.21 -4.00
C LEU A 103 2.79 13.01 -4.50
N SER A 104 2.43 13.05 -5.79
CA SER A 104 1.84 11.93 -6.51
C SER A 104 2.36 11.90 -7.95
N TYR A 105 1.95 10.92 -8.74
CA TYR A 105 2.40 10.75 -10.11
C TYR A 105 1.31 10.19 -11.03
N VAL A 106 1.41 10.51 -12.32
CA VAL A 106 0.46 10.04 -13.33
C VAL A 106 0.80 8.61 -13.75
N LEU A 107 -0.18 7.71 -13.67
CA LEU A 107 -0.02 6.28 -13.94
C LEU A 107 -0.11 5.92 -15.43
N ALA A 108 -1.09 6.52 -16.15
CA ALA A 108 -1.43 6.19 -17.54
C ALA A 108 -1.90 7.41 -18.31
N GLU A 109 -2.03 7.25 -19.65
CA GLU A 109 -2.56 8.27 -20.57
C GLU A 109 -3.96 8.63 -20.21
N HIS A 110 -4.53 9.23 -19.56
CA HIS A 110 -5.85 9.66 -19.07
C HIS A 110 -5.90 9.79 -17.54
N GLY A 111 -4.69 9.82 -16.93
CA GLY A 111 -4.48 10.46 -15.68
C GLY A 111 -5.19 9.85 -14.48
N ALA A 112 -4.79 8.66 -14.06
CA ALA A 112 -5.09 8.31 -12.69
C ALA A 112 -3.84 8.63 -11.85
N ALA A 113 -3.89 9.70 -11.07
CA ALA A 113 -2.89 9.94 -10.04
C ALA A 113 -3.34 9.31 -8.73
N LEU A 114 -2.40 8.79 -7.98
CA LEU A 114 -2.61 8.41 -6.60
C LEU A 114 -2.82 9.67 -5.76
N ALA A 115 -3.89 9.66 -4.99
CA ALA A 115 -4.24 10.58 -3.93
C ALA A 115 -4.77 11.96 -4.35
N LEU A 116 -6.04 12.15 -4.00
CA LEU A 116 -6.74 13.45 -4.01
C LEU A 116 -6.11 14.48 -3.05
N GLN A 117 -5.12 14.09 -2.24
CA GLN A 117 -4.49 14.95 -1.22
C GLN A 117 -3.05 15.32 -1.57
N ALA A 118 -2.62 15.11 -2.82
CA ALA A 118 -1.32 15.57 -3.26
C ALA A 118 -1.34 17.09 -3.55
N ASP A 119 -0.28 17.77 -3.16
CA ASP A 119 -0.07 19.18 -3.50
C ASP A 119 0.51 19.33 -4.91
N GLN A 120 1.33 18.36 -5.30
CA GLN A 120 1.99 18.32 -6.61
C GLN A 120 1.94 16.92 -7.24
N VAL A 121 1.92 16.88 -8.57
CA VAL A 121 1.86 15.65 -9.35
C VAL A 121 2.96 15.63 -10.41
N LEU A 122 3.70 14.52 -10.46
CA LEU A 122 4.69 14.27 -11.50
C LEU A 122 3.98 13.81 -12.78
N THR A 123 4.05 14.61 -13.83
CA THR A 123 3.52 14.34 -15.17
C THR A 123 4.66 14.43 -16.20
N GLY A 124 4.89 13.37 -16.99
CA GLY A 124 6.12 13.25 -17.76
C GLY A 124 7.33 13.43 -16.84
N ASP A 125 8.22 14.33 -17.16
CA ASP A 125 9.43 14.68 -16.40
C ASP A 125 9.28 15.95 -15.54
N ARG A 126 8.04 16.44 -15.35
CA ARG A 126 7.77 17.72 -14.69
C ARG A 126 6.86 17.54 -13.48
N LEU A 127 7.24 18.16 -12.39
CA LEU A 127 6.39 18.33 -11.22
C LEU A 127 5.52 19.58 -11.43
N ILE A 128 4.20 19.41 -11.31
CA ILE A 128 3.23 20.49 -11.44
C ILE A 128 2.35 20.56 -10.19
N GLU A 129 1.74 21.70 -9.92
CA GLU A 129 0.68 21.78 -8.92
C GLU A 129 -0.43 20.79 -9.27
N ALA A 130 -0.97 20.09 -8.26
CA ALA A 130 -1.99 19.07 -8.49
C ALA A 130 -3.24 19.70 -9.10
N PRO A 131 -3.62 19.34 -10.34
CA PRO A 131 -4.80 19.90 -10.98
C PRO A 131 -6.06 19.39 -10.28
N ALA A 132 -7.13 20.19 -10.32
CA ALA A 132 -8.45 19.74 -9.87
C ALA A 132 -8.85 18.48 -10.67
N PRO A 133 -9.25 17.39 -10.02
CA PRO A 133 -9.63 16.17 -10.71
C PRO A 133 -10.94 16.36 -11.49
N GLU A 134 -11.03 15.80 -12.69
CA GLU A 134 -12.29 15.73 -13.47
C GLU A 134 -13.26 14.67 -12.92
N GLY A 135 -12.76 13.78 -12.09
CA GLY A 135 -13.53 12.76 -11.40
C GLY A 135 -12.67 12.01 -10.40
N THR A 136 -13.32 11.25 -9.55
CA THR A 136 -12.67 10.44 -8.53
C THR A 136 -13.18 9.02 -8.60
N ASP A 137 -12.29 8.07 -8.37
CA ASP A 137 -12.65 6.71 -8.12
C ASP A 137 -12.41 6.40 -6.64
N ASP A 138 -13.45 6.53 -5.85
CA ASP A 138 -13.47 6.33 -4.38
C ASP A 138 -13.74 4.87 -4.01
N TRP A 139 -13.42 3.95 -4.92
CA TRP A 139 -13.51 2.53 -4.61
C TRP A 139 -12.81 2.17 -3.30
N SER A 140 -11.68 2.79 -3.02
CA SER A 140 -10.97 2.67 -1.75
C SER A 140 -10.79 4.03 -1.08
N ALA A 141 -11.34 4.20 0.12
CA ALA A 141 -11.18 5.42 0.90
C ALA A 141 -9.73 5.70 1.33
N SER A 142 -8.89 4.65 1.44
CA SER A 142 -7.47 4.78 1.80
C SER A 142 -6.57 5.09 0.60
N ALA A 143 -7.02 4.81 -0.62
CA ALA A 143 -6.25 5.02 -1.83
C ALA A 143 -7.19 5.41 -2.99
N PRO A 144 -7.86 6.56 -2.90
CA PRO A 144 -8.69 7.06 -3.97
C PRO A 144 -7.84 7.43 -5.19
N LEU A 145 -8.32 7.11 -6.39
CA LEU A 145 -7.69 7.50 -7.64
C LEU A 145 -8.38 8.75 -8.19
N ALA A 146 -7.60 9.72 -8.60
CA ALA A 146 -8.08 10.92 -9.27
C ALA A 146 -7.98 10.76 -10.80
N LEU A 147 -9.03 11.15 -11.52
CA LEU A 147 -8.98 11.33 -12.97
C LEU A 147 -8.49 12.75 -13.24
N LEU A 148 -7.33 12.86 -13.88
CA LEU A 148 -6.71 14.15 -14.17
C LEU A 148 -7.15 14.66 -15.55
N PRO A 149 -7.09 16.01 -15.77
CA PRO A 149 -7.44 16.62 -17.03
C PRO A 149 -6.65 16.08 -18.23
N ALA A 150 -7.24 16.16 -19.40
CA ALA A 150 -6.58 15.83 -20.65
C ALA A 150 -5.29 16.66 -20.82
N GLY A 151 -4.22 16.00 -21.32
CA GLY A 151 -2.90 16.61 -21.49
C GLY A 151 -1.91 16.29 -20.37
N THR A 152 -2.34 15.57 -19.33
CA THR A 152 -1.38 14.96 -18.40
C THR A 152 -0.74 13.74 -19.06
N SER A 153 0.57 13.61 -18.91
CA SER A 153 1.35 12.48 -19.45
C SER A 153 1.78 11.53 -18.34
N PRO A 154 1.87 10.24 -18.58
CA PRO A 154 2.39 9.30 -17.59
C PRO A 154 3.77 9.72 -17.07
N ALA A 155 4.01 9.55 -15.79
CA ALA A 155 5.33 9.73 -15.20
C ALA A 155 6.37 8.80 -15.85
N PRO A 156 7.68 9.07 -15.74
CA PRO A 156 8.72 8.22 -16.32
C PRO A 156 8.54 6.74 -15.97
N ALA A 157 8.92 5.86 -16.89
CA ALA A 157 8.76 4.42 -16.70
C ALA A 157 9.43 3.90 -15.43
N ALA A 158 10.58 4.46 -15.06
CA ALA A 158 11.29 4.11 -13.83
C ALA A 158 10.46 4.44 -12.58
N VAL A 159 9.84 5.62 -12.53
CA VAL A 159 8.97 6.04 -11.41
C VAL A 159 7.76 5.11 -11.30
N ARG A 160 7.15 4.77 -12.43
CA ARG A 160 6.00 3.87 -12.46
C ARG A 160 6.38 2.44 -12.06
N ALA A 161 7.59 1.99 -12.40
CA ALA A 161 8.12 0.69 -11.98
C ALA A 161 8.36 0.63 -10.46
N ASP A 162 9.03 1.64 -9.89
CA ASP A 162 9.22 1.77 -8.43
C ASP A 162 7.86 1.85 -7.73
N GLY A 163 6.94 2.64 -8.26
CA GLY A 163 5.57 2.75 -7.77
C GLY A 163 4.79 1.44 -7.81
N ALA A 164 4.99 0.60 -8.82
CA ALA A 164 4.37 -0.73 -8.89
C ALA A 164 4.91 -1.66 -7.79
N ILE A 165 6.20 -1.61 -7.51
CA ILE A 165 6.82 -2.37 -6.41
C ILE A 165 6.27 -1.90 -5.07
N LEU A 166 6.24 -0.59 -4.81
CA LEU A 166 5.76 -0.04 -3.55
C LEU A 166 4.24 -0.24 -3.36
N ALA A 167 3.43 -0.11 -4.42
CA ALA A 167 2.00 -0.44 -4.37
C ALA A 167 1.76 -1.93 -4.09
N THR A 168 2.60 -2.82 -4.64
CA THR A 168 2.53 -4.25 -4.30
C THR A 168 2.92 -4.49 -2.84
N ALA A 169 3.89 -3.75 -2.32
CA ALA A 169 4.26 -3.81 -0.91
C ALA A 169 3.11 -3.35 0.01
N GLU A 170 2.37 -2.30 -0.35
CA GLU A 170 1.14 -1.91 0.34
C GLU A 170 0.09 -3.05 0.30
N ALA A 171 -0.10 -3.71 -0.85
CA ALA A 171 -1.01 -4.84 -0.95
C ALA A 171 -0.60 -6.01 -0.03
N VAL A 172 0.70 -6.33 0.07
CA VAL A 172 1.23 -7.35 0.98
C VAL A 172 1.00 -6.97 2.44
N GLY A 173 1.26 -5.72 2.83
CA GLY A 173 1.00 -5.21 4.18
C GLY A 173 -0.47 -5.26 4.55
N ALA A 174 -1.35 -4.87 3.64
CA ALA A 174 -2.81 -4.93 3.80
C ALA A 174 -3.31 -6.39 3.92
N ALA A 175 -2.78 -7.31 3.11
CA ALA A 175 -3.11 -8.73 3.17
C ALA A 175 -2.69 -9.34 4.52
N THR A 176 -1.50 -9.03 5.01
CA THR A 176 -1.02 -9.47 6.32
C THR A 176 -1.89 -8.92 7.45
N ALA A 177 -2.23 -7.64 7.39
CA ALA A 177 -3.07 -7.00 8.41
C ALA A 177 -4.49 -7.61 8.47
N THR A 178 -5.12 -7.87 7.32
CA THR A 178 -6.45 -8.47 7.29
C THR A 178 -6.43 -9.95 7.71
N LEU A 179 -5.35 -10.70 7.46
CA LEU A 179 -5.14 -12.04 7.98
C LEU A 179 -5.06 -12.05 9.52
N GLU A 180 -4.26 -11.17 10.10
CA GLU A 180 -4.14 -11.04 11.56
C GLU A 180 -5.50 -10.72 12.21
N ARG A 181 -6.28 -9.82 11.60
CA ARG A 181 -7.65 -9.49 12.04
C ARG A 181 -8.59 -10.69 11.93
N ALA A 182 -8.51 -11.46 10.84
CA ALA A 182 -9.29 -12.69 10.69
C ALA A 182 -8.94 -13.74 11.75
N VAL A 183 -7.66 -13.89 12.08
CA VAL A 183 -7.20 -14.77 13.18
C VAL A 183 -7.73 -14.28 14.52
N ALA A 184 -7.64 -12.98 14.80
CA ALA A 184 -8.16 -12.40 16.05
C ALA A 184 -9.67 -12.60 16.17
N TYR A 185 -10.41 -12.33 15.08
CA TYR A 185 -11.86 -12.55 15.03
C TYR A 185 -12.22 -14.03 15.26
N ALA A 186 -11.52 -14.96 14.62
CA ALA A 186 -11.79 -16.39 14.76
C ALA A 186 -11.57 -16.92 16.20
N LYS A 187 -10.70 -16.26 16.98
CA LYS A 187 -10.45 -16.62 18.39
C LYS A 187 -11.57 -16.19 19.33
N VAL A 188 -12.31 -15.13 18.99
CA VAL A 188 -13.31 -14.53 19.90
C VAL A 188 -14.75 -14.74 19.43
N ARG A 189 -14.98 -14.92 18.11
CA ARG A 189 -16.32 -15.16 17.58
C ARG A 189 -16.80 -16.56 17.91
N GLU A 190 -17.91 -16.67 18.64
CA GLU A 190 -18.50 -17.95 19.01
C GLU A 190 -19.68 -18.28 18.10
N GLN A 191 -19.74 -19.54 17.66
CA GLN A 191 -20.86 -20.18 16.98
C GLN A 191 -20.88 -21.67 17.37
N PHE A 192 -22.06 -22.26 17.44
CA PHE A 192 -22.23 -23.67 17.82
C PHE A 192 -21.54 -24.02 19.15
N GLY A 193 -21.56 -23.09 20.13
CA GLY A 193 -21.07 -23.30 21.48
C GLY A 193 -19.55 -23.17 21.66
N GLN A 194 -18.80 -22.73 20.66
CA GLN A 194 -17.35 -22.54 20.77
C GLN A 194 -16.84 -21.47 19.80
N PRO A 195 -15.62 -20.92 20.00
CA PRO A 195 -14.97 -20.04 19.03
C PRO A 195 -14.88 -20.67 17.66
N ILE A 196 -15.15 -19.88 16.58
CA ILE A 196 -15.12 -20.43 15.21
C ILE A 196 -13.73 -20.95 14.82
N GLY A 197 -12.66 -20.42 15.41
CA GLY A 197 -11.29 -20.90 15.24
C GLY A 197 -11.04 -22.31 15.78
N ALA A 198 -11.97 -22.88 16.57
CA ALA A 198 -11.89 -24.30 16.99
C ALA A 198 -12.20 -25.26 15.86
N PHE A 199 -12.98 -24.85 14.83
CA PHE A 199 -13.36 -25.69 13.71
C PHE A 199 -12.23 -25.90 12.72
N GLN A 200 -11.99 -27.14 12.28
CA GLN A 200 -10.89 -27.48 11.36
C GLN A 200 -10.99 -26.72 10.02
N ALA A 201 -12.20 -26.53 9.50
CA ALA A 201 -12.40 -25.78 8.25
C ALA A 201 -11.87 -24.34 8.34
N ILE A 202 -12.06 -23.66 9.48
CA ILE A 202 -11.54 -22.31 9.72
C ILE A 202 -10.02 -22.35 9.92
N LYS A 203 -9.49 -23.31 10.68
CA LYS A 203 -8.04 -23.47 10.86
C LYS A 203 -7.32 -23.67 9.53
N HIS A 204 -7.84 -24.57 8.66
CA HIS A 204 -7.26 -24.80 7.34
C HIS A 204 -7.34 -23.56 6.46
N ARG A 205 -8.46 -22.82 6.51
CA ARG A 205 -8.61 -21.56 5.78
C ARG A 205 -7.56 -20.54 6.20
N LEU A 206 -7.40 -20.29 7.50
CA LEU A 206 -6.42 -19.35 8.04
C LEU A 206 -4.98 -19.77 7.73
N ALA A 207 -4.67 -21.08 7.78
CA ALA A 207 -3.37 -21.60 7.38
C ALA A 207 -3.08 -21.36 5.89
N ASN A 208 -4.06 -21.59 5.01
CA ASN A 208 -3.92 -21.32 3.58
C ASN A 208 -3.75 -19.82 3.30
N MET A 209 -4.46 -18.95 4.03
CA MET A 209 -4.27 -17.50 3.95
C MET A 209 -2.84 -17.11 4.34
N HIS A 210 -2.30 -17.71 5.42
CA HIS A 210 -0.92 -17.46 5.83
C HIS A 210 0.08 -17.90 4.76
N CYS A 211 -0.05 -19.10 4.21
CA CYS A 211 0.79 -19.54 3.10
C CYS A 211 0.74 -18.57 1.91
N SER A 212 -0.45 -18.05 1.57
CA SER A 212 -0.59 -17.08 0.48
C SER A 212 0.06 -15.75 0.81
N ALA A 213 -0.04 -15.26 2.06
CA ALA A 213 0.64 -14.03 2.48
C ALA A 213 2.17 -14.17 2.36
N GLU A 214 2.74 -15.31 2.78
CA GLU A 214 4.18 -15.61 2.64
C GLU A 214 4.61 -15.69 1.17
N LEU A 215 3.79 -16.30 0.31
CA LEU A 215 4.05 -16.36 -1.13
C LEU A 215 4.01 -14.97 -1.77
N ALA A 216 3.08 -14.10 -1.35
CA ALA A 216 3.02 -12.72 -1.80
C ALA A 216 4.29 -11.94 -1.41
N ALA A 217 4.73 -12.06 -0.14
CA ALA A 217 5.95 -11.42 0.33
C ALA A 217 7.20 -11.92 -0.41
N SER A 218 7.28 -13.23 -0.66
CA SER A 218 8.38 -13.84 -1.42
C SER A 218 8.40 -13.37 -2.88
N ALA A 219 7.23 -13.25 -3.51
CA ALA A 219 7.13 -12.75 -4.88
C ALA A 219 7.50 -11.25 -4.97
N LEU A 220 7.13 -10.43 -3.98
CA LEU A 220 7.57 -9.04 -3.87
C LEU A 220 9.09 -8.95 -3.76
N ALA A 221 9.71 -9.74 -2.88
CA ALA A 221 11.16 -9.79 -2.75
C ALA A 221 11.84 -10.21 -4.08
N TRP A 222 11.26 -11.18 -4.78
CA TRP A 222 11.75 -11.58 -6.09
C TRP A 222 11.66 -10.44 -7.13
N ALA A 223 10.56 -9.69 -7.14
CA ALA A 223 10.43 -8.52 -8.03
C ALA A 223 11.52 -7.47 -7.79
N CYS A 224 11.94 -7.26 -6.53
CA CYS A 224 13.01 -6.34 -6.20
C CYS A 224 14.41 -6.85 -6.61
N SER A 225 14.62 -8.18 -6.60
CA SER A 225 15.94 -8.78 -6.91
C SER A 225 16.16 -9.03 -8.39
N GLU A 226 15.10 -9.24 -9.17
CA GLU A 226 15.14 -9.67 -10.57
C GLU A 226 14.24 -8.74 -11.42
N PRO A 227 14.74 -7.56 -11.83
CA PRO A 227 13.94 -6.56 -12.56
C PRO A 227 13.30 -7.12 -13.84
N ASP A 228 13.98 -8.03 -14.54
CA ASP A 228 13.46 -8.68 -15.76
C ASP A 228 12.25 -9.59 -15.49
N GLN A 229 12.04 -10.00 -14.26
CA GLN A 229 10.91 -10.83 -13.82
C GLN A 229 9.90 -10.05 -12.99
N ALA A 230 10.13 -8.76 -12.74
CA ALA A 230 9.34 -7.96 -11.82
C ALA A 230 7.84 -7.97 -12.17
N ASP A 231 7.47 -7.78 -13.44
CA ASP A 231 6.07 -7.82 -13.90
C ASP A 231 5.37 -9.13 -13.47
N ARG A 232 6.00 -10.28 -13.74
CA ARG A 232 5.45 -11.59 -13.39
C ARG A 232 5.34 -11.77 -11.88
N ALA A 233 6.37 -11.36 -11.15
CA ALA A 233 6.43 -11.49 -9.69
C ALA A 233 5.39 -10.61 -8.99
N LEU A 234 5.22 -9.35 -9.42
CA LEU A 234 4.23 -8.43 -8.87
C LEU A 234 2.79 -8.93 -9.11
N ARG A 235 2.49 -9.47 -10.30
CA ARG A 235 1.18 -10.06 -10.57
C ARG A 235 0.90 -11.26 -9.65
N ALA A 236 1.87 -12.16 -9.48
CA ALA A 236 1.73 -13.31 -8.58
C ALA A 236 1.51 -12.85 -7.12
N ALA A 237 2.26 -11.86 -6.65
CA ALA A 237 2.07 -11.29 -5.32
C ALA A 237 0.65 -10.76 -5.12
N LEU A 238 0.12 -10.00 -6.09
CA LEU A 238 -1.23 -9.43 -6.03
C LEU A 238 -2.34 -10.49 -6.03
N GLU A 239 -2.18 -11.57 -6.82
CA GLU A 239 -3.13 -12.68 -6.80
C GLU A 239 -3.21 -13.33 -5.42
N HIS A 240 -2.07 -13.55 -4.76
CA HIS A 240 -2.02 -14.06 -3.41
C HIS A 240 -2.59 -13.08 -2.38
N CYS A 241 -2.33 -11.77 -2.50
CA CYS A 241 -2.91 -10.75 -1.64
C CYS A 241 -4.44 -10.72 -1.74
N LEU A 242 -4.99 -10.78 -2.95
CA LEU A 242 -6.43 -10.83 -3.19
C LEU A 242 -7.06 -12.07 -2.57
N LEU A 243 -6.44 -13.24 -2.75
CA LEU A 243 -6.92 -14.47 -2.13
C LEU A 243 -7.01 -14.34 -0.60
N VAL A 244 -5.99 -13.75 0.05
CA VAL A 244 -6.01 -13.52 1.50
C VAL A 244 -7.17 -12.60 1.89
N ALA A 245 -7.38 -11.50 1.17
CA ALA A 245 -8.44 -10.54 1.46
C ALA A 245 -9.84 -11.15 1.26
N GLU A 246 -10.07 -11.88 0.18
CA GLU A 246 -11.33 -12.61 -0.07
C GLU A 246 -11.63 -13.61 1.03
N GLN A 247 -10.63 -14.40 1.41
CA GLN A 247 -10.81 -15.39 2.48
C GLN A 247 -11.01 -14.72 3.84
N SER A 248 -10.43 -13.55 4.11
CA SER A 248 -10.69 -12.77 5.32
C SER A 248 -12.17 -12.35 5.40
N VAL A 249 -12.74 -11.83 4.31
CA VAL A 249 -14.18 -11.52 4.24
C VAL A 249 -15.02 -12.78 4.54
N GLN A 250 -14.66 -13.94 3.98
CA GLN A 250 -15.37 -15.19 4.21
C GLN A 250 -15.26 -15.69 5.67
N VAL A 251 -14.10 -15.50 6.35
CA VAL A 251 -13.95 -15.85 7.78
C VAL A 251 -14.87 -15.02 8.65
N HIS A 252 -15.06 -13.73 8.33
CA HIS A 252 -15.96 -12.85 9.06
C HIS A 252 -17.45 -13.17 8.77
N GLY A 253 -17.75 -13.84 7.65
CA GLY A 253 -19.12 -14.18 7.24
C GLY A 253 -19.92 -12.92 6.87
N GLY A 254 -21.22 -12.90 7.22
CA GLY A 254 -22.09 -11.79 6.84
C GLY A 254 -21.59 -10.40 7.25
N ILE A 255 -21.00 -10.26 8.43
CA ILE A 255 -20.47 -8.98 8.91
C ILE A 255 -19.28 -8.49 8.07
N GLY A 256 -18.52 -9.42 7.44
CA GLY A 256 -17.39 -9.07 6.59
C GLY A 256 -17.76 -8.27 5.33
N TYR A 257 -19.04 -8.26 4.96
CA TYR A 257 -19.57 -7.47 3.84
C TYR A 257 -20.22 -6.16 4.27
N THR A 258 -20.28 -5.90 5.58
CA THR A 258 -20.89 -4.67 6.12
C THR A 258 -19.85 -3.63 6.45
N TRP A 259 -20.28 -2.37 6.58
CA TRP A 259 -19.42 -1.26 6.98
C TRP A 259 -18.97 -1.32 8.46
N GLU A 260 -19.53 -2.25 9.23
CA GLU A 260 -19.22 -2.47 10.65
C GLU A 260 -17.90 -3.24 10.85
N ALA A 261 -17.37 -3.88 9.81
CA ALA A 261 -16.15 -4.68 9.87
C ALA A 261 -15.14 -4.26 8.79
N ASP A 262 -13.86 -4.44 9.09
CA ASP A 262 -12.74 -3.95 8.28
C ASP A 262 -12.37 -4.77 7.03
N PRO A 263 -12.70 -6.07 6.87
CA PRO A 263 -12.10 -6.91 5.82
C PRO A 263 -12.33 -6.38 4.41
N HIS A 264 -13.53 -5.84 4.12
CA HIS A 264 -13.86 -5.30 2.81
C HIS A 264 -13.02 -4.03 2.49
N ARG A 265 -12.55 -3.29 3.49
CA ARG A 265 -11.72 -2.10 3.29
C ARG A 265 -10.30 -2.47 2.85
N PHE A 266 -9.74 -3.52 3.44
CA PHE A 266 -8.47 -4.11 3.00
C PHE A 266 -8.58 -4.70 1.59
N TYR A 267 -9.66 -5.41 1.30
CA TYR A 267 -9.92 -5.92 -0.06
C TYR A 267 -9.95 -4.79 -1.09
N ARG A 268 -10.67 -3.71 -0.80
CA ARG A 268 -10.78 -2.54 -1.69
C ARG A 268 -9.44 -1.84 -1.88
N HIS A 269 -8.65 -1.72 -0.82
CA HIS A 269 -7.30 -1.16 -0.89
C HIS A 269 -6.40 -2.01 -1.80
N ILE A 270 -6.36 -3.33 -1.61
CA ILE A 270 -5.57 -4.25 -2.45
C ILE A 270 -6.02 -4.17 -3.92
N MET A 271 -7.31 -4.04 -4.18
CA MET A 271 -7.83 -3.83 -5.54
C MET A 271 -7.36 -2.51 -6.15
N SER A 272 -7.28 -1.43 -5.38
CA SER A 272 -6.70 -0.16 -5.84
C SER A 272 -5.21 -0.31 -6.15
N MET A 273 -4.44 -0.98 -5.28
CA MET A 273 -3.02 -1.26 -5.53
C MET A 273 -2.84 -2.10 -6.81
N ARG A 274 -3.68 -3.11 -7.01
CA ARG A 274 -3.67 -3.90 -8.25
C ARG A 274 -3.88 -3.04 -9.50
N ARG A 275 -4.79 -2.08 -9.46
CA ARG A 275 -5.02 -1.16 -10.61
C ARG A 275 -3.77 -0.32 -10.90
N ILE A 276 -3.10 0.18 -9.87
CA ILE A 276 -1.85 0.94 -9.99
C ILE A 276 -0.78 0.09 -10.66
N VAL A 277 -0.56 -1.11 -10.16
CA VAL A 277 0.44 -2.03 -10.70
C VAL A 277 0.13 -2.38 -12.15
N LEU A 278 -1.12 -2.73 -12.48
CA LEU A 278 -1.50 -3.07 -13.86
C LEU A 278 -1.35 -1.89 -14.82
N ALA A 279 -1.61 -0.66 -14.38
CA ALA A 279 -1.37 0.54 -15.17
C ALA A 279 0.14 0.77 -15.45
N ALA A 280 1.01 0.37 -14.52
CA ALA A 280 2.46 0.51 -14.68
C ALA A 280 3.08 -0.59 -15.58
N VAL A 281 2.65 -1.84 -15.41
CA VAL A 281 3.24 -3.01 -16.09
C VAL A 281 2.47 -3.43 -17.36
N GLY A 282 1.36 -2.77 -17.67
CA GLY A 282 0.47 -3.08 -18.80
C GLY A 282 -0.50 -4.23 -18.49
N GLU A 283 -1.65 -4.24 -19.16
CA GLU A 283 -2.53 -5.40 -19.17
C GLU A 283 -2.00 -6.41 -20.19
N ARG A 284 -1.70 -7.64 -19.76
CA ARG A 284 -1.51 -8.74 -20.72
C ARG A 284 -2.89 -9.14 -21.24
N GLN A 285 -3.05 -9.02 -22.55
CA GLN A 285 -4.17 -9.62 -23.27
C GLN A 285 -4.15 -11.14 -23.16
#